data_a8120279c8c203e9096631e996bc0db2
#
_entry.id   a8120279c8c203e9096631e996bc0db2
#
_cell.length_a   1.000
_cell.length_b   1.000
_cell.length_c   1.000
_cell.angle_alpha   90.00
_cell.angle_beta   90.00
_cell.angle_gamma   90.00
#
_symmetry.space_group_name_H-M   'P 1'
#
loop_
_entity.id
_entity.type
_entity.pdbx_description
1 polymer ?
#
loop_
_entity_poly.entity_id
_entity_poly.type
_entity_poly.pdbx_seq_one_letter_code
_entity_poly.pdbx_strand_id
1 'polypeptide(L)'
;MLKEIKISNNDLSIKKNFNKITKNELELESYKKWTRSHGGNHNLKFADYSEINLNSINNLKIKWTYKEKGNVFSGVQMNPVYKNNVLYIATGNGKIIALNSTNGQKIWSIQSVKRISTRGIVLDEDKELSLYIPIEEKIYKIFAKTGNLDKNFGINGSVKIKTRSAPIINKNDLCVAQMAPASIKCYNKKYLVI
;
A
#
# COMPACT_ATOMS: atom_id res chain seq x y z
N MET A 1 -15.14 -25.95 -22.98
CA MET A 1 -14.95 -27.11 -22.11
C MET A 1 -13.93 -26.75 -21.04
N LEU A 2 -14.42 -26.41 -19.84
CA LEU A 2 -13.54 -26.07 -18.71
C LEU A 2 -12.97 -27.40 -18.17
N LYS A 3 -11.67 -27.56 -18.19
CA LYS A 3 -11.01 -28.70 -17.55
C LYS A 3 -11.16 -28.55 -16.03
N GLU A 4 -11.75 -29.56 -15.40
CA GLU A 4 -11.75 -29.68 -13.94
C GLU A 4 -10.32 -29.65 -13.40
N ILE A 5 -10.05 -28.73 -12.52
CA ILE A 5 -8.78 -28.69 -11.79
C ILE A 5 -8.89 -29.71 -10.66
N LYS A 6 -8.28 -30.88 -10.82
CA LYS A 6 -8.15 -31.85 -9.73
C LYS A 6 -7.10 -31.34 -8.73
N ILE A 7 -7.57 -30.93 -7.56
CA ILE A 7 -6.69 -30.59 -6.42
C ILE A 7 -6.24 -31.91 -5.79
N SER A 8 -4.95 -32.15 -5.75
CA SER A 8 -4.40 -33.36 -5.12
C SER A 8 -4.54 -33.31 -3.59
N ASN A 9 -4.65 -34.45 -2.95
CA ASN A 9 -4.75 -34.54 -1.48
C ASN A 9 -3.52 -33.99 -0.74
N ASN A 10 -2.38 -33.83 -1.43
CA ASN A 10 -1.17 -33.20 -0.89
C ASN A 10 -1.32 -31.68 -0.73
N ASP A 11 -2.17 -31.04 -1.53
CA ASP A 11 -2.44 -29.60 -1.40
C ASP A 11 -3.27 -29.25 -0.15
N LEU A 12 -3.92 -30.26 0.47
CA LEU A 12 -4.69 -30.11 1.70
C LEU A 12 -3.81 -30.09 2.97
N SER A 13 -2.56 -30.54 2.88
CA SER A 13 -1.62 -30.51 4.03
C SER A 13 -1.20 -29.07 4.42
N ILE A 14 -1.31 -28.12 3.51
CA ILE A 14 -1.05 -26.69 3.76
C ILE A 14 -2.04 -26.08 4.75
N LYS A 15 -3.23 -26.67 4.91
CA LYS A 15 -4.25 -26.16 5.83
C LYS A 15 -3.91 -26.27 7.32
N LYS A 16 -2.90 -27.04 7.70
CA LYS A 16 -2.57 -27.27 9.12
C LYS A 16 -1.73 -26.19 9.80
N ASN A 17 -1.15 -25.26 9.05
CA ASN A 17 -0.22 -24.25 9.59
C ASN A 17 -0.72 -22.80 9.52
N PHE A 18 -1.97 -22.55 9.20
CA PHE A 18 -2.53 -21.23 9.43
C PHE A 18 -2.75 -21.07 10.93
N ASN A 19 -1.85 -20.34 11.60
CA ASN A 19 -2.10 -19.85 12.94
C ASN A 19 -3.45 -19.15 12.93
N LYS A 20 -4.34 -19.62 13.80
CA LYS A 20 -5.66 -19.02 13.98
C LYS A 20 -5.45 -17.56 14.37
N ILE A 21 -5.64 -16.65 13.43
CA ILE A 21 -5.60 -15.22 13.72
C ILE A 21 -6.74 -14.97 14.70
N THR A 22 -6.42 -14.46 15.87
CA THR A 22 -7.43 -14.21 16.91
C THR A 22 -8.29 -13.01 16.49
N LYS A 23 -9.55 -13.02 16.91
CA LYS A 23 -10.47 -11.90 16.62
C LYS A 23 -9.90 -10.57 17.09
N ASN A 24 -9.20 -10.56 18.24
CA ASN A 24 -8.56 -9.37 18.81
C ASN A 24 -7.42 -8.82 17.94
N GLU A 25 -6.63 -9.67 17.27
CA GLU A 25 -5.58 -9.24 16.34
C GLU A 25 -6.18 -8.60 15.09
N LEU A 26 -7.31 -9.12 14.61
CA LEU A 26 -8.06 -8.56 13.49
C LEU A 26 -8.67 -7.19 13.84
N GLU A 27 -9.24 -7.04 15.03
CA GLU A 27 -9.85 -5.82 15.51
C GLU A 27 -8.83 -4.70 15.72
N LEU A 28 -7.67 -4.98 16.31
CA LEU A 28 -6.63 -3.99 16.57
C LEU A 28 -6.01 -3.40 15.30
N GLU A 29 -5.98 -4.13 14.18
CA GLU A 29 -5.42 -3.62 12.93
C GLU A 29 -6.38 -2.76 12.12
N SER A 30 -7.69 -2.99 12.21
CA SER A 30 -8.68 -2.38 11.31
C SER A 30 -8.96 -0.91 11.58
N TYR A 31 -8.84 -0.45 12.84
CA TYR A 31 -9.30 0.88 13.25
C TYR A 31 -8.33 2.03 13.05
N LYS A 32 -7.03 1.78 13.07
CA LYS A 32 -6.04 2.84 13.22
C LYS A 32 -5.15 3.03 11.99
N LYS A 33 -5.23 2.12 11.03
CA LYS A 33 -4.33 2.13 9.88
C LYS A 33 -4.96 1.45 8.66
N TRP A 34 -4.69 2.00 7.49
CA TRP A 34 -4.98 1.42 6.20
C TRP A 34 -3.70 1.46 5.37
N THR A 35 -2.80 0.52 5.61
CA THR A 35 -1.43 0.58 5.13
C THR A 35 -1.23 0.06 3.71
N ARG A 36 -2.25 -0.56 3.13
CA ARG A 36 -2.26 -1.18 1.79
C ARG A 36 -3.59 -0.92 1.10
N SER A 37 -3.67 -1.19 -0.18
CA SER A 37 -4.88 -0.99 -0.99
C SER A 37 -6.15 -1.64 -0.44
N HIS A 38 -6.02 -2.70 0.34
CA HIS A 38 -7.15 -3.47 0.88
C HIS A 38 -7.15 -3.57 2.41
N GLY A 39 -6.58 -2.58 3.09
CA GLY A 39 -6.55 -2.53 4.54
C GLY A 39 -5.17 -2.71 5.15
N GLY A 40 -5.07 -3.51 6.20
CA GLY A 40 -3.81 -3.87 6.86
C GLY A 40 -3.17 -5.13 6.26
N ASN A 41 -2.32 -5.77 7.05
CA ASN A 41 -1.58 -6.96 6.62
C ASN A 41 -2.48 -8.16 6.25
N HIS A 42 -3.66 -8.24 6.83
CA HIS A 42 -4.61 -9.33 6.59
C HIS A 42 -5.48 -9.14 5.34
N ASN A 43 -5.38 -7.99 4.67
CA ASN A 43 -6.10 -7.70 3.42
C ASN A 43 -7.63 -7.91 3.52
N LEU A 44 -8.22 -7.56 4.65
CA LEU A 44 -9.61 -7.87 4.98
C LEU A 44 -10.63 -7.07 4.18
N LYS A 45 -10.25 -5.93 3.60
CA LYS A 45 -11.15 -4.96 2.93
C LYS A 45 -12.27 -4.47 3.86
N PHE A 46 -12.06 -4.57 5.15
CA PHE A 46 -13.04 -4.27 6.18
C PHE A 46 -12.45 -3.31 7.20
N ALA A 47 -13.26 -2.34 7.60
CA ALA A 47 -13.00 -1.46 8.72
C ALA A 47 -14.25 -1.50 9.61
N ASP A 48 -14.05 -1.87 10.87
CA ASP A 48 -15.14 -1.98 11.85
C ASP A 48 -15.45 -0.58 12.41
N TYR A 49 -16.16 0.23 11.61
CA TYR A 49 -16.66 1.53 12.01
C TYR A 49 -18.16 1.43 12.32
N SER A 50 -18.53 1.62 13.56
CA SER A 50 -19.92 1.64 14.00
C SER A 50 -20.66 2.93 13.60
N GLU A 51 -19.91 4.00 13.32
CA GLU A 51 -20.47 5.31 12.97
C GLU A 51 -21.18 5.33 11.61
N ILE A 52 -20.72 4.49 10.66
CA ILE A 52 -21.38 4.33 9.37
C ILE A 52 -22.21 3.05 9.39
N ASN A 53 -23.51 3.23 9.50
CA ASN A 53 -24.49 2.14 9.57
C ASN A 53 -25.78 2.52 8.83
N LEU A 54 -26.75 1.62 8.78
CA LEU A 54 -28.01 1.84 8.05
C LEU A 54 -28.78 3.10 8.49
N ASN A 55 -28.65 3.51 9.75
CA ASN A 55 -29.32 4.70 10.27
C ASN A 55 -28.57 5.99 9.95
N SER A 56 -27.25 5.93 9.79
CA SER A 56 -26.40 7.11 9.60
C SER A 56 -25.98 7.35 8.15
N ILE A 57 -26.10 6.35 7.27
CA ILE A 57 -25.59 6.44 5.90
C ILE A 57 -26.20 7.59 5.08
N ASN A 58 -27.48 7.88 5.29
CA ASN A 58 -28.18 8.97 4.63
C ASN A 58 -27.74 10.37 5.09
N ASN A 59 -27.02 10.45 6.21
CA ASN A 59 -26.51 11.69 6.79
C ASN A 59 -25.08 11.99 6.40
N LEU A 60 -24.44 11.15 5.56
CA LEU A 60 -23.08 11.35 5.11
C LEU A 60 -22.97 12.64 4.30
N LYS A 61 -21.98 13.46 4.65
CA LYS A 61 -21.67 14.73 3.97
C LYS A 61 -20.19 14.76 3.60
N ILE A 62 -19.88 15.41 2.49
CA ILE A 62 -18.50 15.67 2.11
C ILE A 62 -17.87 16.58 3.15
N LYS A 63 -16.88 16.08 3.89
CA LYS A 63 -16.17 16.85 4.91
C LYS A 63 -15.16 17.83 4.29
N TRP A 64 -14.44 17.37 3.27
CA TRP A 64 -13.49 18.18 2.51
C TRP A 64 -13.22 17.54 1.13
N THR A 65 -12.68 18.32 0.24
CA THR A 65 -12.27 17.89 -1.09
C THR A 65 -10.87 18.39 -1.37
N TYR A 66 -9.98 17.53 -1.81
CA TYR A 66 -8.67 17.90 -2.33
C TYR A 66 -8.68 17.82 -3.86
N LYS A 67 -8.35 18.91 -4.51
CA LYS A 67 -8.22 18.99 -5.98
C LYS A 67 -6.75 19.21 -6.34
N GLU A 68 -6.16 18.27 -7.07
CA GLU A 68 -4.82 18.45 -7.62
C GLU A 68 -4.89 19.36 -8.85
N LYS A 69 -3.95 20.32 -8.91
CA LYS A 69 -3.82 21.22 -10.06
C LYS A 69 -3.03 20.53 -11.18
N GLY A 70 -3.47 20.70 -12.41
CA GLY A 70 -2.81 20.21 -13.63
C GLY A 70 -3.67 19.25 -14.44
N ASN A 71 -3.24 18.96 -15.67
CA ASN A 71 -3.89 18.00 -16.55
C ASN A 71 -3.60 16.59 -16.03
N VAL A 72 -4.59 15.97 -15.41
CA VAL A 72 -4.53 14.59 -14.99
C VAL A 72 -5.08 13.71 -16.10
N PHE A 73 -4.21 13.22 -16.98
CA PHE A 73 -4.62 12.32 -18.09
C PHE A 73 -5.10 10.96 -17.60
N SER A 74 -4.74 10.56 -16.40
CA SER A 74 -5.23 9.35 -15.73
C SER A 74 -5.65 9.69 -14.31
N GLY A 75 -6.88 9.40 -13.96
CA GLY A 75 -7.40 9.61 -12.61
C GLY A 75 -6.59 8.85 -11.54
N VAL A 76 -6.89 9.12 -10.29
CA VAL A 76 -6.35 8.36 -9.17
C VAL A 76 -6.97 6.96 -9.22
N GLN A 77 -6.17 5.95 -9.55
CA GLN A 77 -6.62 4.55 -9.66
C GLN A 77 -6.25 3.72 -8.44
N MET A 78 -5.47 4.27 -7.53
CA MET A 78 -5.06 3.59 -6.30
C MET A 78 -5.93 4.02 -5.12
N ASN A 79 -6.12 3.10 -4.20
CA ASN A 79 -6.68 3.45 -2.91
C ASN A 79 -5.65 4.24 -2.09
N PRO A 80 -6.04 5.31 -1.40
CA PRO A 80 -5.19 5.98 -0.44
C PRO A 80 -4.73 5.00 0.65
N VAL A 81 -3.52 5.20 1.17
CA VAL A 81 -3.09 4.53 2.39
C VAL A 81 -3.11 5.52 3.54
N TYR A 82 -3.43 5.03 4.73
CA TYR A 82 -3.71 5.86 5.90
C TYR A 82 -3.01 5.34 7.15
N LYS A 83 -2.39 6.26 7.87
CA LYS A 83 -1.92 6.06 9.25
C LYS A 83 -1.68 7.40 9.94
N ASN A 84 -1.90 7.45 11.26
CA ASN A 84 -1.59 8.61 12.11
C ASN A 84 -2.18 9.93 11.59
N ASN A 85 -3.46 9.92 11.20
CA ASN A 85 -4.18 11.07 10.66
C ASN A 85 -3.61 11.63 9.34
N VAL A 86 -2.81 10.85 8.62
CA VAL A 86 -2.29 11.24 7.31
C VAL A 86 -2.75 10.26 6.25
N LEU A 87 -3.29 10.80 5.16
CA LEU A 87 -3.60 10.09 3.93
C LEU A 87 -2.46 10.30 2.93
N TYR A 88 -2.00 9.20 2.35
CA TYR A 88 -1.00 9.23 1.29
C TYR A 88 -1.61 8.73 0.00
N ILE A 89 -1.45 9.50 -1.06
CA ILE A 89 -1.97 9.20 -2.39
C ILE A 89 -0.87 9.37 -3.43
N ALA A 90 -0.94 8.57 -4.49
CA ALA A 90 -0.17 8.82 -5.70
C ALA A 90 -1.13 9.12 -6.85
N THR A 91 -0.82 10.13 -7.62
CA THR A 91 -1.67 10.60 -8.72
C THR A 91 -1.15 10.11 -10.07
N GLY A 92 -2.02 10.07 -11.06
CA GLY A 92 -1.65 9.62 -12.41
C GLY A 92 -0.62 10.50 -13.12
N ASN A 93 -0.44 11.75 -12.67
CA ASN A 93 0.58 12.67 -13.17
C ASN A 93 1.93 12.59 -12.43
N GLY A 94 2.13 11.54 -11.63
CA GLY A 94 3.41 11.27 -10.98
C GLY A 94 3.65 11.99 -9.66
N LYS A 95 2.61 12.55 -9.02
CA LYS A 95 2.75 13.13 -7.68
C LYS A 95 2.47 12.11 -6.59
N ILE A 96 3.21 12.23 -5.51
CA ILE A 96 2.94 11.58 -4.23
C ILE A 96 2.62 12.69 -3.24
N ILE A 97 1.51 12.56 -2.53
CA ILE A 97 0.95 13.63 -1.71
C ILE A 97 0.57 13.06 -0.35
N ALA A 98 0.94 13.76 0.70
CA ALA A 98 0.46 13.54 2.05
C ALA A 98 -0.55 14.63 2.43
N LEU A 99 -1.72 14.19 2.87
CA LEU A 99 -2.81 15.07 3.29
C LEU A 99 -3.17 14.81 4.75
N ASN A 100 -3.47 15.87 5.47
CA ASN A 100 -4.14 15.74 6.77
C ASN A 100 -5.54 15.17 6.56
N SER A 101 -5.84 14.03 7.15
CA SER A 101 -7.13 13.33 6.95
C SER A 101 -8.31 14.06 7.58
N THR A 102 -8.06 14.98 8.54
CA THR A 102 -9.11 15.71 9.23
C THR A 102 -9.68 16.85 8.39
N ASN A 103 -8.83 17.54 7.63
CA ASN A 103 -9.20 18.77 6.91
C ASN A 103 -8.78 18.81 5.43
N GLY A 104 -8.09 17.77 4.92
CA GLY A 104 -7.64 17.69 3.54
C GLY A 104 -6.46 18.62 3.18
N GLN A 105 -5.87 19.30 4.16
CA GLN A 105 -4.71 20.16 3.91
C GLN A 105 -3.49 19.35 3.50
N LYS A 106 -2.78 19.84 2.50
CA LYS A 106 -1.53 19.22 2.04
C LYS A 106 -0.43 19.45 3.07
N ILE A 107 0.18 18.34 3.52
CA ILE A 107 1.34 18.34 4.41
C ILE A 107 2.61 18.47 3.58
N TRP A 108 2.77 17.57 2.60
CA TRP A 108 3.86 17.63 1.64
C TRP A 108 3.46 17.00 0.31
N SER A 109 4.21 17.28 -0.74
CA SER A 109 4.08 16.60 -2.03
C SER A 109 5.42 16.49 -2.74
N ILE A 110 5.59 15.40 -3.48
CA ILE A 110 6.76 15.13 -4.31
C ILE A 110 6.28 14.92 -5.75
N GLN A 111 7.00 15.50 -6.69
CA GLN A 111 6.80 15.26 -8.11
C GLN A 111 7.83 14.26 -8.62
N SER A 112 7.38 13.12 -9.10
CA SER A 112 8.23 12.21 -9.88
C SER A 112 8.25 12.67 -11.33
N VAL A 113 9.43 12.67 -11.94
CA VAL A 113 9.58 12.88 -13.38
C VAL A 113 9.19 11.64 -14.19
N LYS A 114 8.95 10.53 -13.50
CA LYS A 114 8.62 9.24 -14.08
C LYS A 114 7.27 8.76 -13.59
N ARG A 115 6.66 7.86 -14.37
CA ARG A 115 5.34 7.33 -14.05
C ARG A 115 5.37 6.48 -12.80
N ILE A 116 4.53 6.84 -11.83
CA ILE A 116 4.30 6.05 -10.62
C ILE A 116 3.30 4.93 -10.95
N SER A 117 3.47 3.77 -10.31
CA SER A 117 2.49 2.69 -10.40
C SER A 117 1.12 3.16 -9.90
N THR A 118 0.10 2.97 -10.71
CA THR A 118 -1.29 3.28 -10.35
C THR A 118 -1.94 2.19 -9.49
N ARG A 119 -1.24 1.08 -9.22
CA ARG A 119 -1.80 -0.06 -8.47
C ARG A 119 -1.48 -0.06 -6.99
N GLY A 120 -0.90 1.02 -6.49
CA GLY A 120 -0.77 1.25 -5.06
C GLY A 120 0.66 1.46 -4.57
N ILE A 121 0.70 2.05 -3.42
CA ILE A 121 1.86 2.25 -2.56
C ILE A 121 1.60 1.51 -1.25
N VAL A 122 2.64 1.26 -0.48
CA VAL A 122 2.54 0.57 0.80
C VAL A 122 3.19 1.40 1.89
N LEU A 123 2.50 1.53 3.02
CA LEU A 123 3.07 1.99 4.27
C LEU A 123 3.60 0.80 5.05
N ASP A 124 4.80 0.93 5.56
CA ASP A 124 5.40 -0.04 6.47
C ASP A 124 6.12 0.68 7.60
N GLU A 125 6.04 0.12 8.78
CA GLU A 125 6.68 0.64 9.98
C GLU A 125 7.71 -0.37 10.45
N ASP A 126 8.96 -0.04 10.18
CA ASP A 126 10.11 -0.77 10.71
C ASP A 126 10.76 0.08 11.81
N LYS A 127 11.83 0.80 11.52
CA LYS A 127 12.40 1.81 12.42
C LYS A 127 11.63 3.12 12.34
N GLU A 128 11.21 3.49 11.15
CA GLU A 128 10.40 4.68 10.86
C GLU A 128 9.31 4.33 9.85
N LEU A 129 8.16 5.02 9.98
CA LEU A 129 7.08 4.89 9.01
C LEU A 129 7.55 5.33 7.63
N SER A 130 7.50 4.43 6.69
CA SER A 130 8.00 4.61 5.34
C SER A 130 6.98 4.20 4.28
N LEU A 131 7.05 4.85 3.13
CA LEU A 131 6.30 4.50 1.93
C LEU A 131 7.21 3.76 0.95
N TYR A 132 6.74 2.65 0.44
CA TYR A 132 7.38 1.91 -0.65
C TYR A 132 6.58 2.15 -1.93
N ILE A 133 7.25 2.70 -2.93
CA ILE A 133 6.60 3.26 -4.11
C ILE A 133 7.23 2.68 -5.37
N PRO A 134 6.49 1.87 -6.13
CA PRO A 134 6.93 1.42 -7.45
C PRO A 134 6.88 2.57 -8.46
N ILE A 135 8.03 2.91 -9.01
CA ILE A 135 8.19 3.90 -10.08
C ILE A 135 8.97 3.25 -11.21
N GLU A 136 8.31 2.99 -12.34
CA GLU A 136 8.87 2.23 -13.48
C GLU A 136 9.46 0.87 -13.06
N GLU A 137 10.77 0.71 -13.18
CA GLU A 137 11.49 -0.54 -12.88
C GLU A 137 12.19 -0.53 -11.51
N LYS A 138 11.81 0.41 -10.64
CA LYS A 138 12.40 0.57 -9.30
C LYS A 138 11.33 0.66 -8.23
N ILE A 139 11.71 0.25 -7.03
CA ILE A 139 10.96 0.56 -5.81
C ILE A 139 11.77 1.58 -5.03
N TYR A 140 11.14 2.69 -4.71
CA TYR A 140 11.68 3.76 -3.88
C TYR A 140 11.15 3.63 -2.45
N LYS A 141 11.98 3.98 -1.48
CA LYS A 141 11.58 4.11 -0.08
C LYS A 141 11.69 5.56 0.35
N ILE A 142 10.63 6.12 0.88
CA ILE A 142 10.61 7.48 1.42
C ILE A 142 10.07 7.49 2.84
N PHE A 143 10.56 8.42 3.66
CA PHE A 143 10.03 8.64 4.99
C PHE A 143 8.66 9.28 4.92
N ALA A 144 7.66 8.62 5.49
CA ALA A 144 6.26 9.05 5.39
C ALA A 144 6.01 10.43 6.03
N LYS A 145 6.75 10.77 7.09
CA LYS A 145 6.62 12.05 7.78
C LYS A 145 7.05 13.25 6.93
N THR A 146 8.11 13.11 6.15
CA THR A 146 8.76 14.23 5.46
C THR A 146 8.64 14.17 3.94
N GLY A 147 8.40 12.99 3.37
CA GLY A 147 8.50 12.75 1.94
C GLY A 147 9.94 12.60 1.44
N ASN A 148 10.94 12.70 2.30
CA ASN A 148 12.33 12.57 1.90
C ASN A 148 12.69 11.12 1.57
N LEU A 149 13.60 10.97 0.61
CA LEU A 149 14.11 9.68 0.19
C LEU A 149 14.96 9.05 1.30
N ASP A 150 14.73 7.78 1.63
CA ASP A 150 15.63 7.00 2.49
C ASP A 150 16.84 6.56 1.67
N LYS A 151 17.91 7.35 1.70
CA LYS A 151 19.12 7.11 0.90
C LYS A 151 19.83 5.81 1.25
N ASN A 152 19.55 5.22 2.42
CA ASN A 152 20.12 3.94 2.85
C ASN A 152 19.40 2.73 2.22
N PHE A 153 18.26 2.94 1.56
CA PHE A 153 17.54 1.87 0.89
C PHE A 153 18.07 1.65 -0.52
N GLY A 154 18.73 0.53 -0.75
CA GLY A 154 19.35 0.21 -2.03
C GLY A 154 20.33 1.26 -2.49
N ILE A 155 20.38 1.54 -3.76
CA ILE A 155 21.27 2.56 -4.34
C ILE A 155 20.50 3.89 -4.39
N ASN A 156 20.91 4.86 -3.58
CA ASN A 156 20.31 6.19 -3.53
C ASN A 156 18.78 6.15 -3.32
N GLY A 157 18.32 5.36 -2.35
CA GLY A 157 16.92 5.28 -1.94
C GLY A 157 16.04 4.43 -2.84
N SER A 158 16.62 3.59 -3.69
CA SER A 158 15.86 2.73 -4.59
C SER A 158 16.54 1.40 -4.88
N VAL A 159 15.74 0.38 -5.16
CA VAL A 159 16.18 -0.93 -5.64
C VAL A 159 15.60 -1.19 -7.02
N LYS A 160 16.40 -1.82 -7.91
CA LYS A 160 15.96 -2.19 -9.26
C LYS A 160 15.09 -3.44 -9.18
N ILE A 161 13.80 -3.25 -9.08
CA ILE A 161 12.82 -4.33 -9.03
C ILE A 161 11.66 -3.93 -9.94
N LYS A 162 11.49 -4.63 -11.04
CA LYS A 162 10.43 -4.37 -12.01
C LYS A 162 9.11 -4.91 -11.49
N THR A 163 8.22 -4.01 -11.11
CA THR A 163 6.84 -4.35 -10.72
C THR A 163 5.89 -3.21 -11.07
N ARG A 164 4.64 -3.56 -11.34
CA ARG A 164 3.54 -2.58 -11.50
C ARG A 164 2.54 -2.64 -10.37
N SER A 165 2.67 -3.61 -9.47
CA SER A 165 1.81 -3.76 -8.29
C SER A 165 2.49 -3.21 -7.05
N ALA A 166 1.67 -2.86 -6.06
CA ALA A 166 2.16 -2.53 -4.74
C ALA A 166 2.96 -3.73 -4.18
N PRO A 167 4.14 -3.53 -3.59
CA PRO A 167 4.87 -4.61 -2.95
C PRO A 167 4.12 -5.10 -1.71
N ILE A 168 4.36 -6.35 -1.36
CA ILE A 168 3.98 -6.88 -0.04
C ILE A 168 5.20 -6.72 0.85
N ILE A 169 5.03 -6.02 1.96
CA ILE A 169 6.07 -5.83 2.95
C ILE A 169 5.66 -6.58 4.21
N ASN A 170 6.55 -7.42 4.71
CA ASN A 170 6.46 -7.99 6.03
C ASN A 170 7.73 -7.61 6.83
N LYS A 171 7.86 -8.12 8.06
CA LYS A 171 8.98 -7.76 8.94
C LYS A 171 10.35 -7.88 8.27
N ASN A 172 10.56 -8.95 7.51
CA ASN A 172 11.88 -9.29 6.96
C ASN A 172 11.95 -9.16 5.44
N ASP A 173 10.82 -9.20 4.73
CA ASP A 173 10.81 -9.37 3.29
C ASP A 173 10.02 -8.29 2.56
N LEU A 174 10.46 -8.02 1.35
CA LEU A 174 9.78 -7.27 0.32
C LEU A 174 9.46 -8.21 -0.84
N CYS A 175 8.20 -8.51 -1.06
CA CYS A 175 7.74 -9.39 -2.12
C CYS A 175 6.99 -8.63 -3.21
N VAL A 176 7.22 -9.00 -4.47
CA VAL A 176 6.60 -8.38 -5.64
C VAL A 176 6.12 -9.42 -6.63
N ALA A 177 5.02 -9.11 -7.30
CA ALA A 177 4.60 -9.83 -8.48
C ALA A 177 5.21 -9.20 -9.74
N GLN A 178 5.75 -10.01 -10.62
CA GLN A 178 6.30 -9.63 -11.93
C GLN A 178 5.44 -10.23 -13.04
N MET A 179 5.27 -9.48 -14.12
CA MET A 179 4.41 -9.92 -15.24
C MET A 179 5.14 -10.72 -16.30
N ALA A 180 6.42 -10.44 -16.50
CA ALA A 180 7.20 -11.09 -17.57
C ALA A 180 8.64 -11.36 -17.10
N PRO A 181 9.03 -12.62 -16.91
CA PRO A 181 8.14 -13.78 -16.81
C PRO A 181 7.23 -13.69 -15.57
N ALA A 182 6.04 -14.28 -15.64
CA ALA A 182 5.11 -14.29 -14.50
C ALA A 182 5.77 -14.99 -13.31
N SER A 183 6.00 -14.26 -12.25
CA SER A 183 6.71 -14.75 -11.07
C SER A 183 6.41 -13.91 -9.83
N ILE A 184 6.59 -14.50 -8.66
CA ILE A 184 6.64 -13.79 -7.39
C ILE A 184 8.09 -13.84 -6.91
N LYS A 185 8.64 -12.70 -6.55
CA LYS A 185 9.99 -12.60 -5.99
C LYS A 185 9.95 -11.93 -4.64
N CYS A 186 10.57 -12.56 -3.65
CA CYS A 186 10.74 -12.00 -2.33
C CYS A 186 12.22 -11.71 -2.07
N TYR A 187 12.49 -10.57 -1.52
CA TYR A 187 13.81 -10.06 -1.19
C TYR A 187 13.91 -9.81 0.31
N ASN A 188 14.93 -10.32 0.95
CA ASN A 188 15.16 -10.01 2.36
C ASN A 188 15.55 -8.53 2.50
N LYS A 189 14.79 -7.79 3.29
CA LYS A 189 14.96 -6.33 3.50
C LYS A 189 16.35 -5.97 4.03
N LYS A 190 16.99 -6.86 4.81
CA LYS A 190 18.34 -6.64 5.34
C LYS A 190 19.39 -6.41 4.24
N TYR A 191 19.22 -7.08 3.10
CA TYR A 191 20.15 -6.96 1.97
C TYR A 191 19.76 -5.85 0.98
N LEU A 192 18.65 -5.16 1.23
CA LEU A 192 18.23 -4.00 0.45
C LEU A 192 18.66 -2.67 1.10
N VAL A 193 19.39 -2.73 2.21
CA VAL A 193 19.96 -1.57 2.91
C VAL A 193 21.47 -1.61 2.70
N ILE A 194 22.05 -0.49 2.32
CA ILE A 194 23.49 -0.27 2.16
C ILE A 194 24.03 0.42 3.40
#